data_313a57d616a66aac03f305fa1b3e1c7a
#
_entry.id   313a57d616a66aac03f305fa1b3e1c7a
#
_cell.length_a   1.000
_cell.length_b   1.000
_cell.length_c   1.000
_cell.angle_alpha   90.00
_cell.angle_beta   90.00
_cell.angle_gamma   90.00
#
_symmetry.space_group_name_H-M   'P 1'
#
loop_
_entity.id
_entity.type
_entity.pdbx_description
1 polymer ?
#
loop_
_entity_poly.entity_id
_entity_poly.type
_entity_poly.pdbx_seq_one_letter_code
_entity_poly.pdbx_strand_id
1 'polypeptide(L)'
;LVEVDDESWRILKEKKVPWPYPRGDIWARAVENLSKAGAKVIAFDIQFDSPDARSEYLRSVSNTLPAEFQQYLPGHGDVLLAESIRNAQNNGTKVVMDVKMVREPTRIPPTYIAYPVPEIMEVNPETGLINDMLDTDGFSRQYSIAGYMDHEPNTAYLTLGMKCVKSFLGMSDSIVPTFNEKERVWKFGDLRINAYGKTNNFLVNYYGPPSGYKIPGDNSYKPWGTFPRFSLSQILDTQDYDIPEDIDWMSQFIPGQVPDWVLQIKDSSEQKEMMSMLGIGSEFDIEKSPFYNKIVLLGVSVEVLHDVKSTPFYNYMDLSQLTPGMETHANAIQTILHGNYIDVFGYKTTRYIVDGS
;
A
#
# COMPACT_ATOMS: atom_id res chain seq x y z
N LEU A 1 -3.23 6.69 1.94
CA LEU A 1 -2.17 5.91 2.58
C LEU A 1 -2.67 5.40 3.91
N VAL A 2 -2.37 4.15 4.23
CA VAL A 2 -2.58 3.56 5.56
C VAL A 2 -1.22 3.19 6.13
N GLU A 3 -0.89 3.73 7.28
CA GLU A 3 0.48 3.76 7.76
C GLU A 3 0.64 3.10 9.13
N VAL A 4 1.69 2.32 9.27
CA VAL A 4 2.28 2.06 10.58
C VAL A 4 3.05 3.31 10.97
N ASP A 5 2.37 4.26 11.54
CA ASP A 5 2.90 5.51 12.05
C ASP A 5 3.25 5.43 13.55
N ASP A 6 3.74 6.53 14.12
CA ASP A 6 4.11 6.58 15.53
C ASP A 6 2.92 6.30 16.46
N GLU A 7 1.71 6.70 16.08
CA GLU A 7 0.49 6.45 16.84
C GLU A 7 0.15 4.97 16.86
N SER A 8 0.05 4.34 15.68
CA SER A 8 -0.17 2.89 15.55
C SER A 8 0.90 2.09 16.29
N TRP A 9 2.17 2.53 16.15
CA TRP A 9 3.29 1.90 16.85
C TRP A 9 3.14 1.93 18.36
N ARG A 10 2.79 3.09 18.92
CA ARG A 10 2.55 3.28 20.36
C ARG A 10 1.39 2.42 20.84
N ILE A 11 0.23 2.53 20.19
CA ILE A 11 -1.00 1.83 20.58
C ILE A 11 -0.81 0.31 20.56
N LEU A 12 -0.29 -0.23 19.46
CA LEU A 12 -0.10 -1.67 19.33
C LEU A 12 0.94 -2.22 20.32
N LYS A 13 1.98 -1.43 20.62
CA LYS A 13 2.94 -1.76 21.67
C LYS A 13 2.29 -1.82 23.06
N GLU A 14 1.41 -0.88 23.39
CA GLU A 14 0.65 -0.86 24.65
C GLU A 14 -0.29 -2.06 24.74
N LYS A 15 -0.90 -2.46 23.65
CA LYS A 15 -1.68 -3.71 23.52
C LYS A 15 -0.82 -4.98 23.52
N LYS A 16 0.51 -4.87 23.65
CA LYS A 16 1.46 -5.99 23.64
C LYS A 16 1.48 -6.76 22.31
N VAL A 17 1.23 -6.06 21.22
CA VAL A 17 1.35 -6.56 19.86
C VAL A 17 2.69 -6.08 19.29
N PRO A 18 3.76 -6.89 19.31
CA PRO A 18 5.08 -6.47 18.85
C PRO A 18 5.18 -6.49 17.33
N TRP A 19 6.08 -5.67 16.80
CA TRP A 19 6.51 -5.76 15.40
C TRP A 19 7.51 -6.95 15.23
N PRO A 20 7.47 -7.69 14.11
CA PRO A 20 6.49 -7.61 13.03
C PRO A 20 5.11 -8.07 13.49
N TYR A 21 4.07 -7.31 13.10
CA TYR A 21 2.71 -7.56 13.58
C TYR A 21 2.16 -8.92 13.14
N PRO A 22 1.42 -9.62 14.03
CA PRO A 22 0.77 -10.88 13.70
C PRO A 22 -0.16 -10.74 12.49
N ARG A 23 0.00 -11.63 11.52
CA ARG A 23 -0.72 -11.53 10.25
C ARG A 23 -2.22 -11.73 10.39
N GLY A 24 -2.63 -12.69 11.23
CA GLY A 24 -4.04 -12.99 11.45
C GLY A 24 -4.79 -11.87 12.17
N ASP A 25 -4.18 -11.31 13.24
CA ASP A 25 -4.86 -10.34 14.10
C ASP A 25 -4.84 -8.92 13.51
N ILE A 26 -3.80 -8.57 12.74
CA ILE A 26 -3.56 -7.19 12.27
C ILE A 26 -3.79 -7.08 10.77
N TRP A 27 -2.98 -7.77 9.95
CA TRP A 27 -3.02 -7.56 8.50
C TRP A 27 -4.27 -8.16 7.86
N ALA A 28 -4.72 -9.32 8.33
CA ALA A 28 -5.96 -9.93 7.87
C ALA A 28 -7.16 -9.01 8.15
N ARG A 29 -7.22 -8.47 9.37
CA ARG A 29 -8.26 -7.51 9.78
C ARG A 29 -8.20 -6.22 8.94
N ALA A 30 -7.02 -5.67 8.71
CA ALA A 30 -6.87 -4.48 7.88
C ALA A 30 -7.39 -4.71 6.46
N VAL A 31 -7.07 -5.85 5.84
CA VAL A 31 -7.58 -6.23 4.51
C VAL A 31 -9.10 -6.34 4.50
N GLU A 32 -9.68 -7.02 5.50
CA GLU A 32 -11.14 -7.18 5.60
C GLU A 32 -11.84 -5.84 5.76
N ASN A 33 -11.37 -5.00 6.68
CA ASN A 33 -11.98 -3.72 6.99
C ASN A 33 -11.93 -2.79 5.77
N LEU A 34 -10.78 -2.67 5.11
CA LEU A 34 -10.62 -1.86 3.91
C LEU A 34 -11.46 -2.38 2.74
N SER A 35 -11.55 -3.70 2.57
CA SER A 35 -12.41 -4.31 1.54
C SER A 35 -13.88 -4.01 1.80
N LYS A 36 -14.36 -4.18 3.04
CA LYS A 36 -15.73 -3.86 3.46
C LYS A 36 -16.03 -2.37 3.31
N ALA A 37 -15.02 -1.50 3.49
CA ALA A 37 -15.13 -0.05 3.28
C ALA A 37 -15.00 0.37 1.81
N GLY A 38 -14.97 -0.57 0.86
CA GLY A 38 -15.07 -0.31 -0.57
C GLY A 38 -13.75 0.00 -1.28
N ALA A 39 -12.59 -0.34 -0.71
CA ALA A 39 -11.32 -0.20 -1.39
C ALA A 39 -11.31 -1.04 -2.69
N LYS A 40 -10.92 -0.42 -3.81
CA LYS A 40 -10.82 -1.12 -5.10
C LYS A 40 -9.53 -1.92 -5.23
N VAL A 41 -8.44 -1.36 -4.72
CA VAL A 41 -7.14 -2.01 -4.66
C VAL A 41 -6.55 -1.79 -3.28
N ILE A 42 -6.05 -2.85 -2.66
CA ILE A 42 -5.24 -2.82 -1.45
C ILE A 42 -3.85 -3.32 -1.84
N ALA A 43 -2.83 -2.51 -1.60
CA ALA A 43 -1.46 -2.88 -1.94
C ALA A 43 -0.55 -2.78 -0.73
N PHE A 44 0.25 -3.80 -0.52
CA PHE A 44 1.23 -3.85 0.56
C PHE A 44 2.61 -3.37 0.07
N ASP A 45 3.21 -2.49 0.84
CA ASP A 45 4.63 -2.14 0.80
C ASP A 45 5.29 -2.67 2.07
N ILE A 46 5.08 -3.96 2.33
CA ILE A 46 5.53 -4.70 3.51
C ILE A 46 5.77 -6.16 3.10
N GLN A 47 6.96 -6.68 3.38
CA GLN A 47 7.36 -8.02 2.95
C GLN A 47 6.75 -9.14 3.82
N PHE A 48 6.29 -10.19 3.14
CA PHE A 48 5.72 -11.39 3.74
C PHE A 48 6.43 -12.67 3.25
N ASP A 49 7.72 -12.58 3.00
CA ASP A 49 8.58 -13.64 2.43
C ASP A 49 9.08 -14.66 3.45
N SER A 50 8.76 -14.48 4.71
CA SER A 50 9.04 -15.42 5.81
C SER A 50 7.76 -15.73 6.58
N PRO A 51 7.63 -16.91 7.22
CA PRO A 51 6.44 -17.27 7.99
C PRO A 51 6.12 -16.30 9.13
N ASP A 52 4.84 -16.22 9.51
CA ASP A 52 4.39 -15.43 10.64
C ASP A 52 5.04 -15.89 11.94
N ALA A 53 5.89 -15.06 12.54
CA ALA A 53 6.71 -15.42 13.69
C ALA A 53 5.89 -15.87 14.91
N ARG A 54 4.70 -15.25 15.14
CA ARG A 54 3.80 -15.64 16.22
C ARG A 54 3.22 -17.03 15.97
N SER A 55 2.80 -17.31 14.74
CA SER A 55 2.24 -18.61 14.37
C SER A 55 3.28 -19.73 14.45
N GLU A 56 4.51 -19.47 14.03
CA GLU A 56 5.61 -20.41 14.17
C GLU A 56 5.92 -20.71 15.64
N TYR A 57 5.93 -19.69 16.49
CA TYR A 57 6.08 -19.89 17.93
C TYR A 57 4.94 -20.71 18.51
N LEU A 58 3.68 -20.38 18.22
CA LEU A 58 2.51 -21.12 18.69
C LEU A 58 2.51 -22.57 18.20
N ARG A 59 2.92 -22.81 16.95
CA ARG A 59 3.08 -24.17 16.41
C ARG A 59 4.13 -24.97 17.18
N SER A 60 5.25 -24.35 17.54
CA SER A 60 6.30 -25.01 18.32
C SER A 60 5.84 -25.39 19.72
N VAL A 61 5.00 -24.56 20.35
CA VAL A 61 4.44 -24.80 21.69
C VAL A 61 3.27 -25.78 21.62
N SER A 62 2.45 -25.76 20.58
CA SER A 62 1.26 -26.62 20.45
C SER A 62 1.57 -28.10 20.59
N ASN A 63 2.71 -28.55 20.09
CA ASN A 63 3.15 -29.94 20.20
C ASN A 63 3.39 -30.40 21.66
N THR A 64 3.53 -29.45 22.59
CA THR A 64 3.71 -29.69 24.01
C THR A 64 2.41 -29.65 24.82
N LEU A 65 1.33 -29.13 24.18
CA LEU A 65 0.03 -29.01 24.83
C LEU A 65 -0.82 -30.28 24.64
N PRO A 66 -1.63 -30.68 25.67
CA PRO A 66 -2.66 -31.67 25.48
C PRO A 66 -3.60 -31.33 24.34
N ALA A 67 -4.06 -32.34 23.58
CA ALA A 67 -4.91 -32.12 22.38
C ALA A 67 -6.16 -31.30 22.66
N GLU A 68 -6.73 -31.41 23.85
CA GLU A 68 -7.91 -30.62 24.28
C GLU A 68 -7.68 -29.10 24.33
N PHE A 69 -6.42 -28.66 24.51
CA PHE A 69 -6.07 -27.24 24.52
C PHE A 69 -5.66 -26.72 23.14
N GLN A 70 -5.28 -27.58 22.21
CA GLN A 70 -4.85 -27.18 20.87
C GLN A 70 -5.97 -26.48 20.08
N GLN A 71 -7.23 -26.85 20.31
CA GLN A 71 -8.40 -26.22 19.70
C GLN A 71 -8.61 -24.74 20.08
N TYR A 72 -7.97 -24.27 21.15
CA TYR A 72 -8.07 -22.87 21.60
C TYR A 72 -6.90 -22.01 21.08
N LEU A 73 -5.95 -22.61 20.37
CA LEU A 73 -4.89 -21.83 19.74
C LEU A 73 -5.45 -21.03 18.58
N PRO A 74 -5.00 -19.78 18.39
CA PRO A 74 -5.40 -18.99 17.23
C PRO A 74 -4.95 -19.69 15.94
N GLY A 75 -5.69 -19.45 14.87
CA GLY A 75 -5.34 -19.91 13.53
C GLY A 75 -3.95 -19.42 13.08
N HIS A 76 -3.35 -20.12 12.13
CA HIS A 76 -2.07 -19.71 11.57
C HIS A 76 -2.20 -18.37 10.84
N GLY A 77 -1.38 -17.37 11.20
CA GLY A 77 -1.49 -16.01 10.72
C GLY A 77 -1.43 -15.86 9.20
N ASP A 78 -0.56 -16.67 8.56
CA ASP A 78 -0.44 -16.68 7.09
C ASP A 78 -1.71 -17.18 6.41
N VAL A 79 -2.32 -18.24 6.99
CA VAL A 79 -3.58 -18.78 6.47
C VAL A 79 -4.73 -17.78 6.65
N LEU A 80 -4.81 -17.15 7.83
CA LEU A 80 -5.85 -16.14 8.10
C LEU A 80 -5.72 -14.93 7.17
N LEU A 81 -4.49 -14.48 6.91
CA LEU A 81 -4.25 -13.40 5.93
C LEU A 81 -4.64 -13.85 4.52
N ALA A 82 -4.28 -15.06 4.12
CA ALA A 82 -4.68 -15.62 2.82
C ALA A 82 -6.22 -15.70 2.68
N GLU A 83 -6.92 -16.12 3.72
CA GLU A 83 -8.38 -16.16 3.75
C GLU A 83 -8.99 -14.76 3.60
N SER A 84 -8.47 -13.76 4.31
CA SER A 84 -8.95 -12.37 4.16
C SER A 84 -8.66 -11.81 2.77
N ILE A 85 -7.51 -12.13 2.16
CA ILE A 85 -7.21 -11.76 0.77
C ILE A 85 -8.23 -12.40 -0.19
N ARG A 86 -8.50 -13.69 -0.03
CA ARG A 86 -9.51 -14.40 -0.83
C ARG A 86 -10.90 -13.77 -0.69
N ASN A 87 -11.31 -13.44 0.53
CA ASN A 87 -12.59 -12.79 0.81
C ASN A 87 -12.67 -11.40 0.17
N ALA A 88 -11.60 -10.62 0.27
CA ALA A 88 -11.51 -9.32 -0.40
C ALA A 88 -11.63 -9.45 -1.93
N GLN A 89 -10.94 -10.43 -2.53
CA GLN A 89 -11.03 -10.71 -3.97
C GLN A 89 -12.45 -11.12 -4.39
N ASN A 90 -13.12 -11.95 -3.60
CA ASN A 90 -14.52 -12.34 -3.85
C ASN A 90 -15.48 -11.13 -3.76
N ASN A 91 -15.16 -10.13 -2.96
CA ASN A 91 -15.90 -8.88 -2.87
C ASN A 91 -15.51 -7.85 -3.96
N GLY A 92 -14.62 -8.22 -4.89
CA GLY A 92 -14.20 -7.35 -6.00
C GLY A 92 -12.99 -6.45 -5.69
N THR A 93 -12.44 -6.48 -4.48
CA THR A 93 -11.21 -5.78 -4.12
C THR A 93 -10.00 -6.54 -4.66
N LYS A 94 -9.09 -5.86 -5.36
CA LYS A 94 -7.82 -6.44 -5.78
C LYS A 94 -6.78 -6.28 -4.68
N VAL A 95 -6.07 -7.34 -4.33
CA VAL A 95 -4.97 -7.27 -3.37
C VAL A 95 -3.66 -7.48 -4.12
N VAL A 96 -2.73 -6.54 -3.92
CA VAL A 96 -1.39 -6.54 -4.52
C VAL A 96 -0.37 -6.71 -3.41
N MET A 97 0.34 -7.82 -3.44
CA MET A 97 1.45 -8.09 -2.51
C MET A 97 2.75 -7.57 -3.11
N ASP A 98 3.61 -7.06 -2.27
CA ASP A 98 4.97 -6.74 -2.68
C ASP A 98 5.80 -7.99 -2.94
N VAL A 99 6.70 -7.88 -3.89
CA VAL A 99 7.76 -8.86 -4.14
C VAL A 99 9.07 -8.13 -4.40
N LYS A 100 10.18 -8.78 -4.12
CA LYS A 100 11.50 -8.20 -4.28
C LYS A 100 12.35 -9.03 -5.21
N MET A 101 12.97 -8.39 -6.19
CA MET A 101 14.02 -9.01 -6.99
C MET A 101 15.33 -9.00 -6.19
N VAL A 102 15.82 -10.17 -5.88
CA VAL A 102 17.02 -10.39 -5.08
C VAL A 102 18.13 -10.93 -5.96
N ARG A 103 19.36 -10.42 -5.77
CA ARG A 103 20.55 -10.94 -6.40
C ARG A 103 21.45 -11.59 -5.36
N GLU A 104 21.64 -12.88 -5.50
CA GLU A 104 22.51 -13.70 -4.64
C GLU A 104 23.57 -14.38 -5.52
N PRO A 105 24.82 -13.89 -5.53
CA PRO A 105 25.86 -14.36 -6.47
C PRO A 105 26.18 -15.84 -6.39
N THR A 106 25.95 -16.47 -5.23
CA THR A 106 26.21 -17.89 -4.98
C THR A 106 25.08 -18.82 -5.43
N ARG A 107 23.92 -18.27 -5.74
CA ARG A 107 22.75 -19.02 -6.21
C ARG A 107 22.79 -19.22 -7.73
N ILE A 108 22.16 -20.28 -8.22
CA ILE A 108 21.99 -20.55 -9.65
C ILE A 108 20.49 -20.77 -9.94
N PRO A 109 19.83 -19.88 -10.70
CA PRO A 109 20.30 -18.60 -11.23
C PRO A 109 20.54 -17.57 -10.11
N PRO A 110 21.43 -16.57 -10.30
CA PRO A 110 21.84 -15.63 -9.24
C PRO A 110 20.78 -14.58 -8.90
N THR A 111 19.77 -14.42 -9.76
CA THR A 111 18.67 -13.47 -9.56
C THR A 111 17.37 -14.25 -9.41
N TYR A 112 16.56 -13.89 -8.43
CA TYR A 112 15.25 -14.50 -8.21
C TYR A 112 14.27 -13.48 -7.61
N ILE A 113 12.98 -13.83 -7.61
CA ILE A 113 11.94 -13.06 -6.95
C ILE A 113 11.66 -13.69 -5.59
N ALA A 114 11.79 -12.89 -4.52
CA ALA A 114 11.31 -13.24 -3.20
C ALA A 114 9.79 -12.96 -3.16
N TYR A 115 9.01 -14.04 -3.18
CA TYR A 115 7.55 -13.99 -3.07
C TYR A 115 7.11 -14.10 -1.62
N PRO A 116 5.88 -13.67 -1.29
CA PRO A 116 5.24 -14.03 -0.04
C PRO A 116 5.22 -15.53 0.19
N VAL A 117 5.03 -15.93 1.44
CA VAL A 117 4.94 -17.35 1.81
C VAL A 117 3.89 -18.11 0.98
N PRO A 118 4.07 -19.44 0.80
CA PRO A 118 3.19 -20.25 -0.05
C PRO A 118 1.71 -20.11 0.28
N GLU A 119 1.35 -20.06 1.57
CA GLU A 119 -0.03 -19.93 2.04
C GLU A 119 -0.73 -18.67 1.46
N ILE A 120 0.00 -17.57 1.40
CA ILE A 120 -0.52 -16.32 0.81
C ILE A 120 -0.59 -16.46 -0.71
N MET A 121 0.42 -17.07 -1.34
CA MET A 121 0.44 -17.22 -2.80
C MET A 121 -0.59 -18.21 -3.33
N GLU A 122 -1.09 -19.15 -2.52
CA GLU A 122 -2.15 -20.10 -2.91
C GLU A 122 -3.49 -19.41 -3.26
N VAL A 123 -3.73 -18.21 -2.78
CA VAL A 123 -4.94 -17.43 -3.12
C VAL A 123 -4.75 -16.51 -4.33
N ASN A 124 -3.61 -16.62 -5.03
CA ASN A 124 -3.26 -15.88 -6.23
C ASN A 124 -3.47 -14.35 -6.10
N PRO A 125 -2.88 -13.70 -5.10
CA PRO A 125 -2.87 -12.25 -5.07
C PRO A 125 -2.07 -11.71 -6.25
N GLU A 126 -2.36 -10.47 -6.66
CA GLU A 126 -1.48 -9.77 -7.59
C GLU A 126 -0.13 -9.51 -6.91
N THR A 127 0.95 -9.45 -7.69
CA THR A 127 2.28 -9.16 -7.15
C THR A 127 2.97 -8.04 -7.91
N GLY A 128 3.69 -7.16 -7.18
CA GLY A 128 4.42 -6.03 -7.74
C GLY A 128 5.79 -5.83 -7.11
N LEU A 129 6.80 -5.54 -7.94
CA LEU A 129 8.16 -5.29 -7.46
C LEU A 129 8.28 -3.99 -6.69
N ILE A 130 8.95 -4.03 -5.54
CA ILE A 130 9.27 -2.85 -4.71
C ILE A 130 10.71 -2.36 -4.89
N ASN A 131 11.48 -2.96 -5.82
CA ASN A 131 12.86 -2.54 -6.03
C ASN A 131 12.92 -1.09 -6.52
N ASP A 132 13.43 -0.22 -5.66
CA ASP A 132 13.64 1.20 -5.96
C ASP A 132 14.88 1.42 -6.82
N MET A 133 14.78 2.43 -7.71
CA MET A 133 15.95 3.04 -8.33
C MET A 133 16.18 4.41 -7.72
N LEU A 134 17.34 4.57 -7.08
CA LEU A 134 17.82 5.88 -6.66
C LEU A 134 18.72 6.46 -7.76
N ASP A 135 18.68 7.76 -7.92
CA ASP A 135 19.65 8.49 -8.73
C ASP A 135 21.05 8.39 -8.10
N THR A 136 22.07 8.74 -8.86
CA THR A 136 23.47 8.67 -8.38
C THR A 136 23.77 9.56 -7.17
N ASP A 137 22.92 10.55 -6.92
CA ASP A 137 22.97 11.43 -5.75
C ASP A 137 22.11 10.95 -4.57
N GLY A 138 21.52 9.75 -4.68
CA GLY A 138 20.68 9.13 -3.64
C GLY A 138 19.24 9.61 -3.59
N PHE A 139 18.80 10.43 -4.55
CA PHE A 139 17.43 10.90 -4.61
C PHE A 139 16.52 9.93 -5.39
N SER A 140 15.28 9.80 -4.95
CA SER A 140 14.22 9.09 -5.66
C SER A 140 13.48 10.08 -6.58
N ARG A 141 13.82 10.07 -7.87
CA ARG A 141 13.15 10.87 -8.92
C ARG A 141 12.56 10.03 -10.02
N GLN A 142 13.01 8.81 -10.13
CA GLN A 142 12.63 7.87 -11.17
C GLN A 142 11.81 6.73 -10.59
N TYR A 143 10.97 6.16 -11.43
CA TYR A 143 10.23 4.96 -11.10
C TYR A 143 10.29 3.99 -12.27
N SER A 144 10.56 2.72 -11.98
CA SER A 144 10.65 1.68 -13.00
C SER A 144 9.27 1.16 -13.39
N ILE A 145 9.14 0.79 -14.66
CA ILE A 145 7.93 0.16 -15.19
C ILE A 145 7.89 -1.32 -14.82
N ALA A 146 9.02 -2.01 -15.01
CA ALA A 146 9.14 -3.42 -14.69
C ALA A 146 10.61 -3.77 -14.37
N GLY A 147 10.81 -4.87 -13.68
CA GLY A 147 12.11 -5.53 -13.55
C GLY A 147 12.24 -6.68 -14.54
N TYR A 148 13.48 -7.05 -14.87
CA TYR A 148 13.81 -8.18 -15.72
C TYR A 148 14.94 -8.97 -15.11
N MET A 149 14.84 -10.30 -15.13
CA MET A 149 15.92 -11.17 -14.68
C MET A 149 16.81 -11.57 -15.88
N ASP A 150 18.12 -11.66 -15.66
CA ASP A 150 19.09 -11.98 -16.71
C ASP A 150 18.79 -13.32 -17.44
N HIS A 151 18.26 -14.29 -16.71
CA HIS A 151 17.90 -15.61 -17.24
C HIS A 151 16.47 -15.68 -17.82
N GLU A 152 15.65 -14.63 -17.59
CA GLU A 152 14.30 -14.47 -18.13
C GLU A 152 14.12 -13.06 -18.73
N PRO A 153 14.90 -12.68 -19.74
CA PRO A 153 14.94 -11.31 -20.23
C PRO A 153 13.64 -10.84 -20.89
N ASN A 154 12.76 -11.78 -21.25
CA ASN A 154 11.48 -11.48 -21.90
C ASN A 154 10.30 -11.44 -20.92
N THR A 155 10.52 -11.77 -19.66
CA THR A 155 9.49 -11.74 -18.61
C THR A 155 9.55 -10.41 -17.86
N ALA A 156 8.53 -9.57 -18.04
CA ALA A 156 8.41 -8.29 -17.38
C ALA A 156 7.70 -8.45 -16.02
N TYR A 157 8.43 -8.23 -14.93
CA TYR A 157 7.87 -8.19 -13.58
C TYR A 157 7.48 -6.74 -13.27
N LEU A 158 6.18 -6.44 -13.31
CA LEU A 158 5.68 -5.09 -13.08
C LEU A 158 6.05 -4.59 -11.68
N THR A 159 6.40 -3.31 -11.56
CA THR A 159 6.59 -2.67 -10.26
C THR A 159 5.26 -2.52 -9.51
N LEU A 160 5.33 -2.33 -8.18
CA LEU A 160 4.15 -2.21 -7.31
C LEU A 160 3.17 -1.16 -7.84
N GLY A 161 3.66 0.04 -8.17
CA GLY A 161 2.82 1.11 -8.72
C GLY A 161 2.18 0.74 -10.06
N MET A 162 2.92 0.10 -10.98
CA MET A 162 2.37 -0.36 -12.26
C MET A 162 1.31 -1.44 -12.07
N LYS A 163 1.52 -2.37 -11.13
CA LYS A 163 0.56 -3.41 -10.82
C LYS A 163 -0.71 -2.82 -10.17
N CYS A 164 -0.57 -1.85 -9.27
CA CYS A 164 -1.71 -1.13 -8.68
C CYS A 164 -2.55 -0.43 -9.77
N VAL A 165 -1.90 0.26 -10.72
CA VAL A 165 -2.59 0.91 -11.84
C VAL A 165 -3.30 -0.12 -12.71
N LYS A 166 -2.64 -1.23 -13.07
CA LYS A 166 -3.24 -2.33 -13.84
C LYS A 166 -4.51 -2.86 -13.18
N SER A 167 -4.42 -3.18 -11.89
CA SER A 167 -5.52 -3.72 -11.09
C SER A 167 -6.65 -2.70 -10.94
N PHE A 168 -6.31 -1.43 -10.70
CA PHE A 168 -7.30 -0.35 -10.56
C PHE A 168 -8.09 -0.09 -11.85
N LEU A 169 -7.43 -0.13 -13.00
CA LEU A 169 -8.07 0.06 -14.31
C LEU A 169 -8.73 -1.23 -14.84
N GLY A 170 -8.61 -2.35 -14.14
CA GLY A 170 -9.19 -3.63 -14.57
C GLY A 170 -8.60 -4.17 -15.87
N MET A 171 -7.30 -3.90 -16.12
CA MET A 171 -6.64 -4.36 -17.33
C MET A 171 -6.47 -5.88 -17.35
N SER A 172 -6.67 -6.49 -18.52
CA SER A 172 -6.43 -7.92 -18.71
C SER A 172 -4.99 -8.33 -18.42
N ASP A 173 -4.76 -9.57 -17.97
CA ASP A 173 -3.44 -10.11 -17.71
C ASP A 173 -2.54 -10.15 -18.94
N SER A 174 -3.12 -10.27 -20.13
CA SER A 174 -2.40 -10.22 -21.39
C SER A 174 -1.80 -8.85 -21.72
N ILE A 175 -2.23 -7.77 -21.06
CA ILE A 175 -1.70 -6.42 -21.27
C ILE A 175 -0.35 -6.31 -20.56
N VAL A 176 0.71 -6.14 -21.34
CA VAL A 176 2.08 -5.92 -20.90
C VAL A 176 2.60 -4.58 -21.45
N PRO A 177 3.51 -3.90 -20.74
CA PRO A 177 4.12 -2.68 -21.26
C PRO A 177 4.96 -2.97 -22.50
N THR A 178 4.80 -2.13 -23.54
CA THR A 178 5.59 -2.22 -24.79
C THR A 178 6.23 -0.87 -25.09
N PHE A 179 7.52 -0.88 -25.46
CA PHE A 179 8.26 0.34 -25.74
C PHE A 179 8.17 0.73 -27.20
N ASN A 180 7.79 1.98 -27.46
CA ASN A 180 7.86 2.58 -28.78
C ASN A 180 9.11 3.47 -28.88
N GLU A 181 10.13 3.00 -29.59
CA GLU A 181 11.41 3.70 -29.71
C GLU A 181 11.30 5.07 -30.41
N LYS A 182 10.43 5.20 -31.42
CA LYS A 182 10.28 6.45 -32.18
C LYS A 182 9.69 7.56 -31.33
N GLU A 183 8.69 7.20 -30.52
CA GLU A 183 7.98 8.14 -29.65
C GLU A 183 8.63 8.25 -28.27
N ARG A 184 9.49 7.31 -27.92
CA ARG A 184 10.11 7.17 -26.59
C ARG A 184 9.07 7.06 -25.48
N VAL A 185 8.05 6.26 -25.73
CA VAL A 185 6.91 6.08 -24.85
C VAL A 185 6.70 4.59 -24.62
N TRP A 186 6.44 4.24 -23.38
CA TRP A 186 5.88 2.95 -23.02
C TRP A 186 4.36 2.99 -23.22
N LYS A 187 3.83 2.02 -23.95
CA LYS A 187 2.39 1.78 -24.06
C LYS A 187 2.00 0.68 -23.10
N PHE A 188 1.00 0.94 -22.28
CA PHE A 188 0.46 -0.01 -21.32
C PHE A 188 -1.07 0.07 -21.32
N GLY A 189 -1.72 -0.79 -22.10
CA GLY A 189 -3.10 -0.60 -22.50
C GLY A 189 -3.28 0.74 -23.22
N ASP A 190 -4.21 1.55 -22.76
CA ASP A 190 -4.43 2.91 -23.28
C ASP A 190 -3.49 3.96 -22.69
N LEU A 191 -2.70 3.61 -21.68
CA LEU A 191 -1.77 4.52 -21.05
C LEU A 191 -0.51 4.71 -21.92
N ARG A 192 -0.02 5.95 -21.88
CA ARG A 192 1.23 6.36 -22.52
C ARG A 192 2.15 6.94 -21.46
N ILE A 193 3.25 6.25 -21.17
CA ILE A 193 4.21 6.63 -20.12
C ILE A 193 5.46 7.15 -20.79
N ASN A 194 5.81 8.42 -20.56
CA ASN A 194 7.01 9.04 -21.12
C ASN A 194 8.26 8.41 -20.52
N ALA A 195 9.08 7.76 -21.36
CA ALA A 195 10.30 7.12 -20.90
C ALA A 195 11.39 8.17 -20.59
N TYR A 196 12.07 7.97 -19.47
CA TYR A 196 13.23 8.76 -19.10
C TYR A 196 14.51 8.08 -19.57
N GLY A 197 15.32 8.82 -20.31
CA GLY A 197 16.56 8.28 -20.87
C GLY A 197 16.33 7.14 -21.87
N LYS A 198 17.20 6.12 -21.85
CA LYS A 198 17.09 4.89 -22.61
C LYS A 198 16.60 3.72 -21.78
N THR A 199 16.13 4.03 -20.58
CA THR A 199 15.79 3.04 -19.57
C THR A 199 14.29 2.76 -19.53
N ASN A 200 13.92 1.74 -18.84
CA ASN A 200 12.59 1.30 -18.51
C ASN A 200 11.97 2.14 -17.34
N ASN A 201 12.33 3.42 -17.26
CA ASN A 201 11.93 4.31 -16.19
C ASN A 201 11.20 5.55 -16.72
N PHE A 202 10.45 6.20 -15.82
CA PHE A 202 9.90 7.54 -16.04
C PHE A 202 10.23 8.43 -14.83
N LEU A 203 10.17 9.75 -15.02
CA LEU A 203 10.30 10.71 -13.92
C LEU A 203 8.97 10.82 -13.18
N VAL A 204 9.03 10.67 -11.86
CA VAL A 204 7.89 10.83 -10.98
C VAL A 204 7.60 12.32 -10.81
N ASN A 205 6.37 12.72 -11.06
CA ASN A 205 5.88 14.03 -10.69
C ASN A 205 5.45 14.00 -9.22
N TYR A 206 6.31 14.48 -8.32
CA TYR A 206 5.95 14.63 -6.92
C TYR A 206 5.03 15.81 -6.74
N TYR A 207 3.86 15.60 -6.15
CA TYR A 207 2.80 16.60 -6.05
C TYR A 207 2.94 17.55 -4.85
N GLY A 208 3.88 17.28 -3.96
CA GLY A 208 4.14 18.11 -2.80
C GLY A 208 5.18 17.49 -1.85
N PRO A 209 5.46 18.18 -0.74
CA PRO A 209 6.25 17.61 0.34
C PRO A 209 5.58 16.36 0.91
N PRO A 210 6.29 15.58 1.75
CA PRO A 210 5.73 14.40 2.39
C PRO A 210 4.37 14.70 3.03
N SER A 211 3.39 13.83 2.83
CA SER A 211 2.08 13.97 3.45
C SER A 211 2.23 14.00 4.98
N GLY A 212 1.47 14.87 5.66
CA GLY A 212 1.65 15.10 7.09
C GLY A 212 2.75 16.11 7.46
N TYR A 213 3.39 16.72 6.47
CA TYR A 213 4.37 17.78 6.69
C TYR A 213 3.76 18.95 7.49
N LYS A 214 4.44 19.37 8.56
CA LYS A 214 4.07 20.54 9.36
C LYS A 214 4.88 21.74 8.90
N ILE A 215 4.21 22.78 8.43
CA ILE A 215 4.87 24.03 8.07
C ILE A 215 5.35 24.71 9.37
N PRO A 216 6.65 25.08 9.48
CA PRO A 216 7.15 25.77 10.65
C PRO A 216 6.45 27.10 10.88
N GLY A 217 6.03 27.34 12.11
CA GLY A 217 5.34 28.57 12.48
C GLY A 217 3.85 28.59 12.14
N ASP A 218 3.34 27.58 11.45
CA ASP A 218 1.90 27.37 11.29
C ASP A 218 1.37 26.56 12.46
N ASN A 219 0.66 27.26 13.37
CA ASN A 219 -0.03 26.62 14.50
C ASN A 219 -1.36 25.99 14.08
N SER A 220 -1.74 26.07 12.80
CA SER A 220 -2.88 25.33 12.29
C SER A 220 -2.51 23.84 12.26
N TYR A 221 -3.32 23.02 12.88
CA TYR A 221 -3.17 21.55 12.96
C TYR A 221 -3.51 20.85 11.65
N LYS A 222 -3.36 21.51 10.50
CA LYS A 222 -3.59 20.89 9.19
C LYS A 222 -2.25 20.45 8.64
N PRO A 223 -1.95 19.14 8.69
CA PRO A 223 -0.78 18.62 8.01
C PRO A 223 -0.93 18.88 6.51
N TRP A 224 0.17 19.15 5.84
CA TRP A 224 0.18 19.21 4.38
C TRP A 224 -0.34 17.88 3.82
N GLY A 225 -1.33 17.92 2.94
CA GLY A 225 -2.01 16.72 2.45
C GLY A 225 -1.84 16.52 0.94
N THR A 226 -0.70 15.99 0.51
CA THR A 226 -0.57 15.48 -0.87
C THR A 226 -1.48 14.26 -1.05
N PHE A 227 -1.45 13.36 -0.08
CA PHE A 227 -2.34 12.20 -0.01
C PHE A 227 -3.04 12.14 1.35
N PRO A 228 -4.31 11.72 1.40
CA PRO A 228 -4.96 11.37 2.67
C PRO A 228 -4.17 10.27 3.38
N ARG A 229 -3.94 10.45 4.69
CA ARG A 229 -3.23 9.51 5.56
C ARG A 229 -4.15 9.03 6.66
N PHE A 230 -4.04 7.75 6.99
CA PHE A 230 -4.77 7.10 8.06
C PHE A 230 -3.81 6.22 8.83
N SER A 231 -3.85 6.28 10.15
CA SER A 231 -3.10 5.38 11.01
C SER A 231 -3.64 3.96 10.87
N LEU A 232 -2.76 2.95 10.88
CA LEU A 232 -3.19 1.55 10.88
C LEU A 232 -4.13 1.26 12.06
N SER A 233 -3.87 1.86 13.22
CA SER A 233 -4.75 1.75 14.40
C SER A 233 -6.19 2.16 14.09
N GLN A 234 -6.41 3.25 13.34
CA GLN A 234 -7.76 3.67 12.92
C GLN A 234 -8.44 2.62 12.02
N ILE A 235 -7.66 1.97 11.13
CA ILE A 235 -8.20 0.93 10.25
C ILE A 235 -8.59 -0.33 11.01
N LEU A 236 -7.91 -0.60 12.12
CA LEU A 236 -8.20 -1.76 12.98
C LEU A 236 -9.38 -1.50 13.91
N ASP A 237 -9.67 -0.23 14.21
CA ASP A 237 -10.62 0.21 15.20
C ASP A 237 -12.06 -0.03 14.76
N THR A 238 -12.62 -1.11 15.28
CA THR A 238 -13.99 -1.56 15.00
C THR A 238 -14.61 -2.09 16.27
N GLN A 239 -15.93 -2.25 16.28
CA GLN A 239 -16.67 -2.87 17.38
C GLN A 239 -16.10 -4.21 17.84
N ASP A 240 -15.47 -4.99 16.90
CA ASP A 240 -14.87 -6.29 17.22
C ASP A 240 -13.41 -6.20 17.66
N TYR A 241 -12.78 -5.04 17.50
CA TYR A 241 -11.38 -4.80 17.85
C TYR A 241 -11.21 -3.36 18.36
N ASP A 242 -11.64 -3.16 19.59
CA ASP A 242 -11.61 -1.87 20.28
C ASP A 242 -10.16 -1.39 20.49
N ILE A 243 -9.86 -0.21 19.98
CA ILE A 243 -8.65 0.56 20.26
C ILE A 243 -9.03 1.67 21.24
N PRO A 244 -8.46 1.73 22.44
CA PRO A 244 -8.98 2.49 23.58
C PRO A 244 -8.92 4.03 23.44
N GLU A 245 -9.20 4.59 22.31
CA GLU A 245 -9.28 6.03 22.09
C GLU A 245 -10.66 6.45 21.54
N ASP A 246 -11.71 5.75 21.98
CA ASP A 246 -13.09 6.18 22.15
C ASP A 246 -14.06 6.16 20.97
N ILE A 247 -13.63 5.94 19.75
CA ILE A 247 -14.56 5.90 18.62
C ILE A 247 -14.15 4.74 17.73
N ASP A 248 -14.97 3.70 17.60
CA ASP A 248 -14.80 2.66 16.59
C ASP A 248 -14.75 3.28 15.18
N TRP A 249 -13.63 3.94 14.89
CA TRP A 249 -13.52 4.85 13.75
C TRP A 249 -13.85 4.16 12.43
N MET A 250 -13.32 2.96 12.24
CA MET A 250 -13.52 2.19 11.02
C MET A 250 -14.94 1.63 10.88
N SER A 251 -15.65 1.40 12.00
CA SER A 251 -17.04 0.94 11.98
C SER A 251 -17.99 1.87 11.22
N GLN A 252 -17.66 3.16 11.12
CA GLN A 252 -18.44 4.12 10.36
C GLN A 252 -18.46 3.82 8.85
N PHE A 253 -17.48 3.08 8.36
CA PHE A 253 -17.30 2.81 6.93
C PHE A 253 -17.55 1.35 6.56
N ILE A 254 -17.99 0.53 7.52
CA ILE A 254 -18.27 -0.89 7.34
C ILE A 254 -19.76 -1.14 7.48
N PRO A 255 -20.42 -1.71 6.44
CA PRO A 255 -21.85 -2.00 6.52
C PRO A 255 -22.22 -2.87 7.71
N GLY A 256 -23.28 -2.49 8.43
CA GLY A 256 -23.83 -3.26 9.55
C GLY A 256 -23.10 -3.12 10.88
N GLN A 257 -22.02 -2.33 10.94
CA GLN A 257 -21.39 -1.97 12.22
C GLN A 257 -21.92 -0.63 12.71
N VAL A 258 -22.09 -0.51 14.05
CA VAL A 258 -22.53 0.72 14.71
C VAL A 258 -21.51 1.07 15.76
N PRO A 259 -20.91 2.27 15.71
CA PRO A 259 -19.94 2.69 16.72
C PRO A 259 -20.51 2.63 18.15
N ASP A 260 -19.70 2.20 19.12
CA ASP A 260 -20.13 2.01 20.50
C ASP A 260 -20.71 3.28 21.14
N TRP A 261 -20.15 4.45 20.80
CA TRP A 261 -20.67 5.71 21.31
C TRP A 261 -22.11 6.00 20.83
N VAL A 262 -22.49 5.54 19.61
CA VAL A 262 -23.87 5.63 19.12
C VAL A 262 -24.77 4.68 19.91
N LEU A 263 -24.28 3.48 20.24
CA LEU A 263 -25.02 2.49 21.04
C LEU A 263 -25.23 2.99 22.48
N GLN A 264 -24.39 3.89 22.98
CA GLN A 264 -24.52 4.49 24.32
C GLN A 264 -25.55 5.62 24.39
N ILE A 265 -26.06 6.12 23.26
CA ILE A 265 -27.14 7.10 23.23
C ILE A 265 -28.41 6.46 23.78
N LYS A 266 -28.90 6.98 24.92
CA LYS A 266 -30.05 6.42 25.63
C LYS A 266 -31.39 6.75 24.98
N ASP A 267 -31.48 7.89 24.29
CA ASP A 267 -32.68 8.26 23.55
C ASP A 267 -32.71 7.56 22.21
N SER A 268 -33.74 6.76 21.99
CA SER A 268 -33.86 5.95 20.76
C SER A 268 -34.10 6.80 19.50
N SER A 269 -34.65 8.00 19.64
CA SER A 269 -34.89 8.92 18.53
C SER A 269 -33.56 9.59 18.13
N GLU A 270 -32.81 10.07 19.11
CA GLU A 270 -31.50 10.65 18.92
C GLU A 270 -30.50 9.62 18.37
N GLN A 271 -30.54 8.38 18.88
CA GLN A 271 -29.73 7.28 18.36
C GLN A 271 -30.01 7.01 16.87
N LYS A 272 -31.29 6.92 16.49
CA LYS A 272 -31.70 6.71 15.08
C LYS A 272 -31.31 7.87 14.19
N GLU A 273 -31.48 9.10 14.67
CA GLU A 273 -31.06 10.29 13.96
C GLU A 273 -29.53 10.29 13.72
N MET A 274 -28.76 9.95 14.77
CA MET A 274 -27.31 9.86 14.67
C MET A 274 -26.89 8.74 13.70
N MET A 275 -27.50 7.56 13.77
CA MET A 275 -27.25 6.48 12.82
C MET A 275 -27.53 6.91 11.38
N SER A 276 -28.66 7.64 11.16
CA SER A 276 -29.00 8.18 9.84
C SER A 276 -27.98 9.23 9.36
N MET A 277 -27.53 10.14 10.25
CA MET A 277 -26.51 11.14 9.91
C MET A 277 -25.16 10.51 9.54
N LEU A 278 -24.82 9.39 10.17
CA LEU A 278 -23.60 8.63 9.90
C LEU A 278 -23.74 7.66 8.70
N GLY A 279 -24.95 7.55 8.13
CA GLY A 279 -25.23 6.58 7.07
C GLY A 279 -25.22 5.12 7.54
N ILE A 280 -25.43 4.88 8.84
CA ILE A 280 -25.47 3.55 9.45
C ILE A 280 -26.89 2.99 9.38
N GLY A 281 -27.04 1.74 8.93
CA GLY A 281 -28.33 1.07 8.84
C GLY A 281 -28.76 0.75 7.41
N SER A 282 -30.06 0.77 7.12
CA SER A 282 -30.62 0.42 5.79
C SER A 282 -30.24 1.36 4.65
N GLU A 283 -29.65 2.51 4.96
CA GLU A 283 -29.22 3.54 4.01
C GLU A 283 -27.69 3.76 4.04
N PHE A 284 -26.94 2.71 4.39
CA PHE A 284 -25.46 2.81 4.38
C PHE A 284 -24.97 3.16 2.97
N ASP A 285 -24.32 4.31 2.88
CA ASP A 285 -23.78 4.82 1.63
C ASP A 285 -22.25 4.58 1.58
N ILE A 286 -21.86 3.49 0.95
CA ILE A 286 -20.45 3.09 0.79
C ILE A 286 -19.62 4.19 0.10
N GLU A 287 -20.23 5.05 -0.72
CA GLU A 287 -19.53 6.11 -1.44
C GLU A 287 -18.98 7.19 -0.52
N LYS A 288 -19.51 7.30 0.71
CA LYS A 288 -19.00 8.21 1.75
C LYS A 288 -17.71 7.71 2.39
N SER A 289 -17.37 6.45 2.22
CA SER A 289 -16.11 5.91 2.71
C SER A 289 -14.91 6.59 2.02
N PRO A 290 -13.89 7.04 2.76
CA PRO A 290 -12.68 7.60 2.17
C PRO A 290 -11.90 6.59 1.34
N PHE A 291 -12.22 5.30 1.47
CA PHE A 291 -11.58 4.19 0.76
C PHE A 291 -12.36 3.74 -0.49
N TYR A 292 -13.62 4.16 -0.62
CA TYR A 292 -14.46 3.73 -1.73
C TYR A 292 -13.83 4.03 -3.09
N ASN A 293 -13.72 2.99 -3.91
CA ASN A 293 -13.14 3.06 -5.26
C ASN A 293 -11.72 3.70 -5.29
N LYS A 294 -10.89 3.44 -4.27
CA LYS A 294 -9.52 3.94 -4.17
C LYS A 294 -8.48 2.82 -4.25
N ILE A 295 -7.25 3.22 -4.57
CA ILE A 295 -6.05 2.44 -4.30
C ILE A 295 -5.59 2.81 -2.89
N VAL A 296 -5.52 1.83 -2.01
CA VAL A 296 -5.03 1.98 -0.63
C VAL A 296 -3.67 1.30 -0.54
N LEU A 297 -2.65 2.07 -0.19
CA LEU A 297 -1.30 1.56 0.05
C LEU A 297 -1.13 1.38 1.57
N LEU A 298 -0.73 0.18 1.97
CA LEU A 298 -0.38 -0.21 3.33
C LEU A 298 1.14 -0.24 3.45
N GLY A 299 1.72 0.54 4.34
CA GLY A 299 3.17 0.61 4.49
C GLY A 299 3.58 1.17 5.84
N VAL A 300 4.86 1.45 5.97
CA VAL A 300 5.49 1.91 7.20
C VAL A 300 5.96 3.35 7.04
N SER A 301 5.65 4.20 8.02
CA SER A 301 6.16 5.57 8.08
C SER A 301 6.88 5.88 9.40
N VAL A 302 6.81 4.96 10.38
CA VAL A 302 7.53 5.12 11.64
C VAL A 302 9.04 5.13 11.40
N GLU A 303 9.71 6.16 11.93
CA GLU A 303 11.13 6.43 11.67
C GLU A 303 12.05 5.26 12.03
N VAL A 304 11.71 4.51 13.05
CA VAL A 304 12.51 3.38 13.56
C VAL A 304 12.70 2.25 12.52
N LEU A 305 11.83 2.14 11.52
CA LEU A 305 11.91 1.12 10.48
C LEU A 305 12.63 1.60 9.20
N HIS A 306 13.03 2.89 9.14
CA HIS A 306 13.91 3.49 8.12
C HIS A 306 13.49 3.30 6.66
N ASP A 307 12.21 3.09 6.36
CA ASP A 307 11.74 3.09 4.97
C ASP A 307 11.38 4.49 4.51
N VAL A 308 12.42 5.30 4.31
CA VAL A 308 12.29 6.71 3.92
C VAL A 308 13.27 7.05 2.78
N LYS A 309 12.87 7.99 1.93
CA LYS A 309 13.58 8.38 0.70
C LYS A 309 13.81 9.89 0.66
N SER A 310 14.94 10.30 0.10
CA SER A 310 15.13 11.68 -0.34
C SER A 310 14.41 11.90 -1.66
N THR A 311 13.48 12.85 -1.71
CA THR A 311 12.71 13.22 -2.90
C THR A 311 13.02 14.65 -3.32
N PRO A 312 12.53 15.16 -4.47
CA PRO A 312 12.71 16.57 -4.84
C PRO A 312 12.24 17.58 -3.80
N PHE A 313 11.40 17.17 -2.86
CA PHE A 313 10.94 18.01 -1.74
C PHE A 313 11.79 17.89 -0.47
N TYR A 314 12.95 17.20 -0.52
CA TYR A 314 13.80 16.97 0.66
C TYR A 314 14.15 18.24 1.44
N ASN A 315 14.49 19.33 0.75
CA ASN A 315 14.80 20.63 1.36
C ASN A 315 13.69 21.67 1.18
N TYR A 316 12.43 21.23 1.16
CA TYR A 316 11.31 22.13 0.99
C TYR A 316 11.18 23.07 2.20
N MET A 317 11.12 24.40 1.96
CA MET A 317 11.04 25.45 2.98
C MET A 317 12.16 25.37 4.05
N ASP A 318 13.39 25.12 3.61
CA ASP A 318 14.60 24.99 4.47
C ASP A 318 14.54 23.90 5.55
N LEU A 319 13.66 22.94 5.40
CA LEU A 319 13.59 21.77 6.26
C LEU A 319 13.93 20.51 5.48
N SER A 320 14.90 19.76 6.03
CA SER A 320 15.27 18.45 5.49
C SER A 320 14.24 17.41 5.93
N GLN A 321 13.44 16.91 5.00
CA GLN A 321 12.43 15.89 5.27
C GLN A 321 12.52 14.72 4.30
N LEU A 322 12.48 13.53 4.85
CA LEU A 322 12.42 12.30 4.10
C LEU A 322 10.96 11.91 3.83
N THR A 323 10.71 11.32 2.69
CA THR A 323 9.39 10.85 2.27
C THR A 323 9.29 9.36 2.56
N PRO A 324 8.22 8.85 3.18
CA PRO A 324 7.99 7.41 3.33
C PRO A 324 8.03 6.67 1.99
N GLY A 325 8.61 5.46 1.95
CA GLY A 325 8.75 4.66 0.74
C GLY A 325 7.42 4.45 0.02
N MET A 326 6.38 4.08 0.75
CA MET A 326 5.04 3.90 0.20
C MET A 326 4.49 5.16 -0.51
N GLU A 327 4.89 6.36 -0.09
CA GLU A 327 4.44 7.61 -0.72
C GLU A 327 5.15 7.86 -2.06
N THR A 328 6.34 7.29 -2.27
CA THR A 328 6.98 7.31 -3.59
C THR A 328 6.19 6.48 -4.60
N HIS A 329 5.66 5.33 -4.17
CA HIS A 329 4.73 4.53 -4.97
C HIS A 329 3.44 5.28 -5.27
N ALA A 330 2.87 6.00 -4.29
CA ALA A 330 1.66 6.81 -4.47
C ALA A 330 1.87 7.92 -5.51
N ASN A 331 2.99 8.66 -5.45
CA ASN A 331 3.32 9.69 -6.43
C ASN A 331 3.52 9.10 -7.84
N ALA A 332 4.16 7.92 -7.96
CA ALA A 332 4.32 7.22 -9.23
C ALA A 332 2.96 6.79 -9.81
N ILE A 333 2.09 6.19 -9.01
CA ILE A 333 0.73 5.80 -9.39
C ILE A 333 -0.05 7.03 -9.89
N GLN A 334 -0.01 8.12 -9.13
CA GLN A 334 -0.71 9.36 -9.47
C GLN A 334 -0.18 9.97 -10.77
N THR A 335 1.15 9.95 -10.97
CA THR A 335 1.79 10.40 -12.22
C THR A 335 1.26 9.61 -13.41
N ILE A 336 1.16 8.28 -13.29
CA ILE A 336 0.69 7.40 -14.37
C ILE A 336 -0.80 7.65 -14.66
N LEU A 337 -1.64 7.68 -13.63
CA LEU A 337 -3.10 7.84 -13.78
C LEU A 337 -3.49 9.19 -14.36
N HIS A 338 -2.75 10.25 -14.03
CA HIS A 338 -3.00 11.59 -14.57
C HIS A 338 -2.27 11.89 -15.88
N GLY A 339 -1.29 11.07 -16.26
CA GLY A 339 -0.45 11.33 -17.43
C GLY A 339 0.44 12.58 -17.31
N ASN A 340 0.66 13.08 -16.10
CA ASN A 340 1.41 14.31 -15.81
C ASN A 340 2.92 14.03 -15.68
N TYR A 341 3.52 13.52 -16.76
CA TYR A 341 4.95 13.22 -16.79
C TYR A 341 5.80 14.47 -16.88
N ILE A 342 6.94 14.47 -16.19
CA ILE A 342 7.96 15.49 -16.31
C ILE A 342 8.77 15.20 -17.57
N ASP A 343 8.76 16.12 -18.53
CA ASP A 343 9.62 16.10 -19.70
C ASP A 343 10.95 16.81 -19.41
N VAL A 344 12.05 16.15 -19.68
CA VAL A 344 13.37 16.79 -19.60
C VAL A 344 13.59 17.67 -20.82
N PHE A 345 13.72 18.97 -20.58
CA PHE A 345 14.01 19.96 -21.64
C PHE A 345 15.31 19.55 -22.38
N GLY A 346 15.23 19.39 -23.68
CA GLY A 346 16.41 19.10 -24.50
C GLY A 346 16.37 17.76 -25.25
N TYR A 347 15.60 16.78 -24.81
CA TYR A 347 15.56 15.48 -25.51
C TYR A 347 14.80 15.51 -26.84
N LYS A 348 13.74 16.33 -26.94
CA LYS A 348 13.02 16.56 -28.21
C LYS A 348 13.55 17.77 -28.97
N THR A 349 13.96 18.83 -28.28
CA THR A 349 14.40 20.11 -28.89
C THR A 349 15.78 20.01 -29.51
N THR A 350 16.73 19.27 -28.95
CA THR A 350 18.06 19.09 -29.52
C THR A 350 18.05 18.33 -30.85
N ARG A 351 17.08 17.44 -31.06
CA ARG A 351 16.95 16.72 -32.33
C ARG A 351 16.48 17.62 -33.46
N TYR A 352 15.58 18.57 -33.18
CA TYR A 352 15.11 19.55 -34.20
C TYR A 352 16.16 20.61 -34.53
N ILE A 353 17.11 20.89 -33.64
CA ILE A 353 18.19 21.85 -33.89
C ILE A 353 19.35 21.18 -34.66
N VAL A 354 19.58 19.88 -34.48
CA VAL A 354 20.65 19.13 -35.17
C VAL A 354 20.21 18.62 -36.54
N ASP A 355 18.93 18.31 -36.72
CA ASP A 355 18.38 17.87 -38.02
C ASP A 355 17.96 19.04 -38.95
N GLY A 356 18.06 20.27 -38.48
CA GLY A 356 17.73 21.49 -39.21
C GLY A 356 18.96 22.33 -39.63
N SER A 357 20.16 21.81 -39.54
CA SER A 357 21.42 22.45 -39.97
C SER A 357 22.04 21.71 -41.17
#